data_973ad00da77922652716ec4b4623c868
#
_entry.id   973ad00da77922652716ec4b4623c868
#
_cell.length_a   1.000
_cell.length_b   1.000
_cell.length_c   1.000
_cell.angle_alpha   90.00
_cell.angle_beta   90.00
_cell.angle_gamma   90.00
#
_symmetry.space_group_name_H-M   'P 1'
#
loop_
_entity.id
_entity.type
_entity.pdbx_description
1 polymer ?
#
loop_
_entity_poly.entity_id
_entity_poly.type
_entity_poly.pdbx_seq_one_letter_code
_entity_poly.pdbx_strand_id
1 'polypeptide(L)'
;MQYLFRIFSIQMASWFKRKTRTYNPEELQKIQLKSIDYPAKIVLAWTKAIEGNDEFLLWLKDNGYPELVMATYAIYLKDDARSWLQNNGYAHLMAMINAAEGNESAQKWLLSHQFDLLYHMALAIEDERESALWIAKNATQ
;
A
#
# COMPACT_ATOMS: atom_id res chain seq x y z
N MET A 1 -8.76 -15.20 -5.53
CA MET A 1 -8.26 -14.02 -4.78
C MET A 1 -7.58 -14.36 -3.47
N GLN A 2 -8.15 -15.22 -2.61
CA GLN A 2 -7.48 -15.67 -1.37
C GLN A 2 -6.12 -16.35 -1.63
N TYR A 3 -6.00 -17.07 -2.72
CA TYR A 3 -4.77 -17.78 -3.07
C TYR A 3 -3.62 -16.83 -3.43
N LEU A 4 -3.92 -15.75 -4.15
CA LEU A 4 -2.93 -14.75 -4.55
C LEU A 4 -2.45 -13.91 -3.36
N PHE A 5 -3.34 -13.50 -2.46
CA PHE A 5 -2.97 -12.82 -1.21
C PHE A 5 -2.10 -13.72 -0.33
N ARG A 6 -2.37 -15.02 -0.29
CA ARG A 6 -1.59 -15.98 0.49
C ARG A 6 -0.17 -16.13 -0.03
N ILE A 7 0.02 -16.23 -1.36
CA ILE A 7 1.35 -16.29 -1.98
C ILE A 7 2.08 -14.97 -1.73
N PHE A 8 1.41 -13.84 -1.88
CA PHE A 8 1.94 -12.52 -1.61
C PHE A 8 2.39 -12.39 -0.16
N SER A 9 1.54 -12.78 0.82
CA SER A 9 1.88 -12.79 2.24
C SER A 9 3.11 -13.62 2.56
N ILE A 10 3.24 -14.80 1.96
CA ILE A 10 4.39 -15.70 2.17
C ILE A 10 5.67 -15.06 1.65
N GLN A 11 5.65 -14.47 0.46
CA GLN A 11 6.79 -13.76 -0.11
C GLN A 11 7.16 -12.51 0.68
N MET A 12 6.17 -11.76 1.16
CA MET A 12 6.37 -10.52 1.91
C MET A 12 6.76 -10.77 3.37
N ALA A 13 6.32 -11.88 3.99
CA ALA A 13 6.64 -12.19 5.38
C ALA A 13 8.15 -12.32 5.64
N SER A 14 8.91 -12.85 4.68
CA SER A 14 10.38 -12.92 4.79
C SER A 14 11.05 -11.54 4.64
N TRP A 15 10.37 -10.61 4.02
CA TRP A 15 10.83 -9.24 3.77
C TRP A 15 10.60 -8.33 4.96
N PHE A 16 9.41 -8.37 5.56
CA PHE A 16 9.01 -7.52 6.68
C PHE A 16 9.77 -7.83 7.96
N LYS A 17 10.36 -9.01 8.07
CA LYS A 17 11.21 -9.38 9.21
C LYS A 17 12.55 -8.63 9.24
N ARG A 18 12.91 -7.88 8.19
CA ARG A 18 14.27 -7.33 8.07
C ARG A 18 14.50 -6.01 8.77
N LYS A 19 13.51 -5.13 8.91
CA LYS A 19 13.63 -3.89 9.72
C LYS A 19 12.29 -3.22 9.93
N THR A 20 11.88 -3.04 11.16
CA THR A 20 10.86 -2.05 11.52
C THR A 20 11.47 -0.66 11.42
N ARG A 21 11.10 0.13 10.42
CA ARG A 21 11.36 1.57 10.43
C ARG A 21 10.44 2.23 11.43
N THR A 22 10.99 3.14 12.23
CA THR A 22 10.16 4.01 13.08
C THR A 22 9.33 4.90 12.18
N TYR A 23 8.03 4.73 12.25
CA TYR A 23 7.08 5.59 11.56
C TYR A 23 6.92 6.89 12.35
N ASN A 24 7.22 8.03 11.72
CA ASN A 24 7.01 9.34 12.31
C ASN A 24 5.92 10.10 11.53
N PRO A 25 4.70 10.18 12.09
CA PRO A 25 3.60 10.86 11.41
C PRO A 25 3.87 12.34 11.12
N GLU A 26 4.64 13.01 11.99
CA GLU A 26 4.93 14.43 11.84
C GLU A 26 5.80 14.75 10.64
N GLU A 27 6.70 13.86 10.26
CA GLU A 27 7.53 14.03 9.07
C GLU A 27 6.73 13.93 7.77
N LEU A 28 5.63 13.16 7.80
CA LEU A 28 4.78 12.94 6.64
C LEU A 28 3.85 14.11 6.34
N GLN A 29 3.64 15.00 7.30
CA GLN A 29 2.69 16.12 7.16
C GLN A 29 3.29 17.37 6.51
N LYS A 30 4.58 17.39 6.23
CA LYS A 30 5.27 18.57 5.66
C LYS A 30 4.87 18.88 4.22
N ILE A 31 4.36 17.90 3.49
CA ILE A 31 3.97 18.05 2.09
C ILE A 31 2.47 17.76 1.98
N GLN A 32 1.77 18.63 1.26
CA GLN A 32 0.33 18.46 1.06
C GLN A 32 0.04 17.11 0.37
N LEU A 33 -0.88 16.34 0.98
CA LEU A 33 -1.28 15.05 0.43
C LEU A 33 -2.08 15.23 -0.86
N LYS A 34 -1.75 14.44 -1.86
CA LYS A 34 -2.52 14.33 -3.08
C LYS A 34 -3.69 13.36 -2.89
N SER A 35 -4.73 13.52 -3.70
CA SER A 35 -5.87 12.63 -3.67
C SER A 35 -5.47 11.20 -4.09
N ILE A 36 -6.03 10.23 -3.38
CA ILE A 36 -5.91 8.80 -3.68
C ILE A 36 -7.28 8.16 -3.89
N ASP A 37 -8.22 8.93 -4.39
CA ASP A 37 -9.58 8.45 -4.69
C ASP A 37 -9.56 7.72 -6.03
N TYR A 38 -9.25 6.42 -5.98
CA TYR A 38 -9.13 5.60 -7.18
C TYR A 38 -10.40 4.82 -7.47
N PRO A 39 -10.81 4.72 -8.75
CA PRO A 39 -11.85 3.77 -9.15
C PRO A 39 -11.47 2.33 -8.78
N ALA A 40 -12.47 1.50 -8.51
CA ALA A 40 -12.25 0.09 -8.12
C ALA A 40 -11.32 -0.65 -9.08
N LYS A 41 -11.47 -0.43 -10.39
CA LYS A 41 -10.61 -1.07 -11.40
C LYS A 41 -9.13 -0.75 -11.25
N ILE A 42 -8.81 0.47 -10.80
CA ILE A 42 -7.43 0.89 -10.57
C ILE A 42 -6.88 0.20 -9.32
N VAL A 43 -7.66 0.13 -8.26
CA VAL A 43 -7.29 -0.59 -7.03
C VAL A 43 -7.04 -2.07 -7.34
N LEU A 44 -7.89 -2.69 -8.14
CA LEU A 44 -7.72 -4.09 -8.56
C LEU A 44 -6.46 -4.29 -9.42
N ALA A 45 -6.20 -3.39 -10.37
CA ALA A 45 -4.98 -3.41 -11.18
C ALA A 45 -3.74 -3.28 -10.29
N TRP A 46 -3.78 -2.39 -9.31
CA TRP A 46 -2.69 -2.22 -8.36
C TRP A 46 -2.48 -3.48 -7.52
N THR A 47 -3.55 -4.11 -7.06
CA THR A 47 -3.47 -5.39 -6.34
C THR A 47 -2.74 -6.45 -7.17
N LYS A 48 -3.04 -6.54 -8.46
CA LYS A 48 -2.35 -7.46 -9.38
C LYS A 48 -0.87 -7.11 -9.55
N ALA A 49 -0.54 -5.84 -9.64
CA ALA A 49 0.85 -5.38 -9.71
C ALA A 49 1.62 -5.75 -8.43
N ILE A 50 1.01 -5.55 -7.26
CA ILE A 50 1.58 -5.94 -5.96
C ILE A 50 1.84 -7.45 -5.91
N GLU A 51 0.96 -8.26 -6.47
CA GLU A 51 1.10 -9.72 -6.56
C GLU A 51 2.22 -10.18 -7.51
N GLY A 52 2.88 -9.26 -8.20
CA GLY A 52 4.01 -9.55 -9.08
C GLY A 52 3.67 -9.60 -10.56
N ASN A 53 2.50 -9.14 -10.96
CA ASN A 53 2.12 -9.08 -12.37
C ASN A 53 2.67 -7.82 -13.03
N ASP A 54 3.74 -7.96 -13.81
CA ASP A 54 4.44 -6.85 -14.45
C ASP A 54 3.57 -6.15 -15.53
N GLU A 55 2.64 -6.85 -16.15
CA GLU A 55 1.75 -6.24 -17.14
C GLU A 55 0.87 -5.17 -16.52
N PHE A 56 0.32 -5.44 -15.32
CA PHE A 56 -0.46 -4.46 -14.58
C PHE A 56 0.40 -3.31 -14.07
N LEU A 57 1.63 -3.59 -13.69
CA LEU A 57 2.57 -2.55 -13.28
C LEU A 57 2.87 -1.57 -14.42
N LEU A 58 3.17 -2.10 -15.62
CA LEU A 58 3.39 -1.28 -16.81
C LEU A 58 2.12 -0.53 -17.21
N TRP A 59 0.98 -1.19 -17.14
CA TRP A 59 -0.31 -0.55 -17.43
C TRP A 59 -0.57 0.66 -16.51
N LEU A 60 -0.32 0.52 -15.21
CA LEU A 60 -0.45 1.62 -14.24
C LEU A 60 0.48 2.78 -14.61
N LYS A 61 1.72 2.50 -14.95
CA LYS A 61 2.69 3.49 -15.38
C LYS A 61 2.20 4.25 -16.63
N ASP A 62 1.75 3.52 -17.65
CA ASP A 62 1.35 4.09 -18.93
C ASP A 62 0.02 4.85 -18.85
N ASN A 63 -0.81 4.56 -17.84
CA ASN A 63 -2.11 5.20 -17.64
C ASN A 63 -2.11 6.32 -16.59
N GLY A 64 -0.93 6.77 -16.14
CA GLY A 64 -0.81 7.95 -15.30
C GLY A 64 -0.97 7.71 -13.82
N TYR A 65 -0.59 6.53 -13.33
CA TYR A 65 -0.58 6.18 -11.92
C TYR A 65 0.85 5.87 -11.41
N PRO A 66 1.80 6.80 -11.59
CA PRO A 66 3.20 6.55 -11.17
C PRO A 66 3.32 6.32 -9.66
N GLU A 67 2.46 6.93 -8.85
CA GLU A 67 2.44 6.75 -7.40
C GLU A 67 2.15 5.30 -7.01
N LEU A 68 1.28 4.60 -7.74
CA LEU A 68 0.97 3.20 -7.47
C LEU A 68 2.12 2.28 -7.89
N VAL A 69 2.83 2.64 -8.95
CA VAL A 69 4.07 1.97 -9.35
C VAL A 69 5.14 2.14 -8.27
N MET A 70 5.32 3.37 -7.77
CA MET A 70 6.28 3.65 -6.71
C MET A 70 5.89 2.99 -5.39
N ALA A 71 4.58 2.95 -5.06
CA ALA A 71 4.10 2.23 -3.90
C ALA A 71 4.42 0.73 -3.99
N THR A 72 4.25 0.13 -5.16
CA THR A 72 4.61 -1.26 -5.40
C THR A 72 6.10 -1.50 -5.17
N TYR A 73 6.96 -0.64 -5.73
CA TYR A 73 8.40 -0.73 -5.50
C TYR A 73 8.79 -0.50 -4.03
N ALA A 74 8.10 0.41 -3.34
CA ALA A 74 8.33 0.67 -1.93
C ALA A 74 7.96 -0.53 -1.06
N ILE A 75 6.91 -1.27 -1.40
CA ILE A 75 6.56 -2.54 -0.77
C ILE A 75 7.74 -3.53 -0.90
N TYR A 76 8.41 -3.54 -2.05
CA TYR A 76 9.59 -4.36 -2.29
C TYR A 76 10.90 -3.73 -1.75
N LEU A 77 10.80 -2.83 -0.75
CA LEU A 77 11.91 -2.23 0.01
C LEU A 77 12.88 -1.37 -0.83
N LYS A 78 12.40 -0.78 -1.90
CA LYS A 78 13.21 0.18 -2.67
C LYS A 78 13.15 1.56 -2.02
N ASP A 79 14.25 1.99 -1.41
CA ASP A 79 14.34 3.25 -0.66
C ASP A 79 14.06 4.48 -1.53
N ASP A 80 14.50 4.46 -2.78
CA ASP A 80 14.23 5.55 -3.73
C ASP A 80 12.73 5.75 -3.97
N ALA A 81 11.98 4.63 -4.07
CA ALA A 81 10.54 4.68 -4.25
C ALA A 81 9.84 5.23 -3.00
N ARG A 82 10.31 4.88 -1.81
CA ARG A 82 9.79 5.41 -0.54
C ARG A 82 10.00 6.92 -0.44
N SER A 83 11.20 7.38 -0.77
CA SER A 83 11.53 8.81 -0.78
C SER A 83 10.70 9.57 -1.82
N TRP A 84 10.51 8.99 -2.99
CA TRP A 84 9.68 9.58 -4.03
C TRP A 84 8.24 9.79 -3.56
N LEU A 85 7.63 8.77 -2.95
CA LEU A 85 6.27 8.86 -2.42
C LEU A 85 6.13 9.98 -1.39
N GLN A 86 7.07 10.05 -0.46
CA GLN A 86 7.08 11.07 0.58
C GLN A 86 7.20 12.48 -0.01
N ASN A 87 8.10 12.66 -0.97
CA ASN A 87 8.39 13.97 -1.56
C ASN A 87 7.33 14.43 -2.57
N ASN A 88 6.49 13.55 -3.06
CA ASN A 88 5.47 13.86 -4.07
C ASN A 88 4.03 13.90 -3.53
N GLY A 89 3.85 13.91 -2.21
CA GLY A 89 2.53 14.07 -1.60
C GLY A 89 1.77 12.76 -1.38
N TYR A 90 2.46 11.63 -1.37
CA TYR A 90 1.87 10.30 -1.17
C TYR A 90 2.29 9.68 0.16
N ALA A 91 2.39 10.50 1.22
CA ALA A 91 2.72 10.04 2.56
C ALA A 91 1.70 9.03 3.11
N HIS A 92 0.45 9.10 2.70
CA HIS A 92 -0.58 8.12 3.05
C HIS A 92 -0.29 6.73 2.46
N LEU A 93 0.25 6.65 1.25
CA LEU A 93 0.72 5.38 0.69
C LEU A 93 1.92 4.84 1.47
N MET A 94 2.83 5.72 1.91
CA MET A 94 3.92 5.35 2.82
C MET A 94 3.40 4.83 4.15
N ALA A 95 2.38 5.48 4.71
CA ALA A 95 1.74 5.02 5.94
C ALA A 95 1.15 3.61 5.78
N MET A 96 0.51 3.34 4.64
CA MET A 96 0.00 2.01 4.33
C MET A 96 1.12 0.96 4.30
N ILE A 97 2.26 1.28 3.68
CA ILE A 97 3.41 0.38 3.62
C ILE A 97 3.98 0.11 5.02
N ASN A 98 4.15 1.16 5.83
CA ASN A 98 4.61 1.01 7.21
C ASN A 98 3.61 0.21 8.06
N ALA A 99 2.32 0.45 7.87
CA ALA A 99 1.27 -0.32 8.54
C ALA A 99 1.31 -1.80 8.17
N ALA A 100 1.56 -2.11 6.89
CA ALA A 100 1.73 -3.48 6.40
C ALA A 100 2.96 -4.17 6.99
N GLU A 101 3.97 -3.39 7.37
CA GLU A 101 5.17 -3.87 8.09
C GLU A 101 4.93 -4.06 9.60
N GLY A 102 3.69 -3.89 10.06
CA GLY A 102 3.34 -4.08 11.47
C GLY A 102 3.48 -2.84 12.34
N ASN A 103 3.64 -1.67 11.75
CA ASN A 103 3.76 -0.42 12.52
C ASN A 103 2.38 0.04 13.00
N GLU A 104 2.11 -0.12 14.29
CA GLU A 104 0.83 0.24 14.91
C GLU A 104 0.52 1.74 14.83
N SER A 105 1.52 2.58 14.92
CA SER A 105 1.34 4.04 14.81
C SER A 105 0.85 4.42 13.41
N ALA A 106 1.38 3.78 12.37
CA ALA A 106 0.92 3.96 11.00
C ALA A 106 -0.51 3.46 10.81
N GLN A 107 -0.85 2.32 11.40
CA GLN A 107 -2.21 1.78 11.38
C GLN A 107 -3.21 2.76 12.01
N LYS A 108 -2.89 3.27 13.19
CA LYS A 108 -3.72 4.27 13.89
C LYS A 108 -3.83 5.57 13.10
N TRP A 109 -2.75 6.01 12.48
CA TRP A 109 -2.74 7.21 11.65
C TRP A 109 -3.69 7.07 10.45
N LEU A 110 -3.66 5.93 9.76
CA LEU A 110 -4.54 5.67 8.63
C LEU A 110 -6.02 5.73 9.03
N LEU A 111 -6.38 5.11 10.15
CA LEU A 111 -7.75 5.14 10.66
C LEU A 111 -8.19 6.54 11.09
N SER A 112 -7.32 7.27 11.80
CA SER A 112 -7.65 8.62 12.28
C SER A 112 -7.82 9.63 11.15
N HIS A 113 -7.19 9.39 9.99
CA HIS A 113 -7.29 10.23 8.80
C HIS A 113 -8.28 9.68 7.76
N GLN A 114 -9.08 8.68 8.13
CA GLN A 114 -10.14 8.10 7.28
C GLN A 114 -9.61 7.42 6.00
N PHE A 115 -8.41 6.87 6.05
CA PHE A 115 -7.84 6.07 4.99
C PHE A 115 -8.14 4.58 5.19
N ASP A 116 -9.42 4.25 5.33
CA ASP A 116 -9.88 2.89 5.69
C ASP A 116 -9.46 1.85 4.66
N LEU A 117 -9.54 2.18 3.38
CA LEU A 117 -9.10 1.27 2.31
C LEU A 117 -7.62 0.91 2.47
N LEU A 118 -6.76 1.91 2.66
CA LEU A 118 -5.33 1.69 2.84
C LEU A 118 -5.03 0.89 4.12
N TYR A 119 -5.77 1.16 5.19
CA TYR A 119 -5.65 0.40 6.44
C TYR A 119 -5.95 -1.08 6.21
N HIS A 120 -7.07 -1.39 5.55
CA HIS A 120 -7.45 -2.77 5.28
C HIS A 120 -6.52 -3.46 4.27
N MET A 121 -5.99 -2.72 3.30
CA MET A 121 -4.96 -3.24 2.41
C MET A 121 -3.69 -3.62 3.18
N ALA A 122 -3.27 -2.77 4.12
CA ALA A 122 -2.11 -3.04 4.96
C ALA A 122 -2.30 -4.33 5.78
N LEU A 123 -3.46 -4.48 6.40
CA LEU A 123 -3.78 -5.70 7.16
C LEU A 123 -3.91 -6.94 6.26
N ALA A 124 -4.42 -6.78 5.05
CA ALA A 124 -4.51 -7.87 4.08
C ALA A 124 -3.11 -8.35 3.65
N ILE A 125 -2.15 -7.43 3.54
CA ILE A 125 -0.75 -7.78 3.27
C ILE A 125 -0.17 -8.58 4.43
N GLU A 126 -0.60 -8.33 5.67
CA GLU A 126 -0.24 -9.11 6.85
C GLU A 126 -1.06 -10.40 7.00
N ASP A 127 -1.84 -10.78 5.98
CA ASP A 127 -2.69 -11.97 5.98
C ASP A 127 -3.93 -11.88 6.88
N GLU A 128 -4.51 -10.67 7.00
CA GLU A 128 -5.76 -10.46 7.74
C GLU A 128 -6.98 -10.75 6.86
N ARG A 129 -7.58 -11.93 7.05
CA ARG A 129 -8.68 -12.44 6.22
C ARG A 129 -9.89 -11.50 6.16
N GLU A 130 -10.28 -10.92 7.29
CA GLU A 130 -11.43 -10.02 7.36
C GLU A 130 -11.19 -8.74 6.55
N SER A 131 -9.98 -8.21 6.62
CA SER A 131 -9.59 -7.04 5.85
C SER A 131 -9.58 -7.32 4.35
N ALA A 132 -9.14 -8.49 3.92
CA ALA A 132 -9.22 -8.91 2.53
C ALA A 132 -10.67 -8.98 2.04
N LEU A 133 -11.58 -9.51 2.85
CA LEU A 133 -13.02 -9.54 2.54
C LEU A 133 -13.62 -8.14 2.47
N TRP A 134 -13.21 -7.25 3.38
CA TRP A 134 -13.64 -5.86 3.36
C TRP A 134 -13.22 -5.15 2.06
N ILE A 135 -11.96 -5.32 1.64
CA ILE A 135 -11.44 -4.76 0.37
C ILE A 135 -12.27 -5.26 -0.81
N ALA A 136 -12.50 -6.57 -0.89
CA ALA A 136 -13.28 -7.16 -1.99
C ALA A 136 -14.70 -6.57 -2.08
N LYS A 137 -15.33 -6.30 -0.93
CA LYS A 137 -16.67 -5.71 -0.85
C LYS A 137 -16.68 -4.22 -1.21
N ASN A 138 -15.71 -3.44 -0.75
CA ASN A 138 -15.74 -1.98 -0.85
C ASN A 138 -15.00 -1.45 -2.10
N ALA A 139 -14.03 -2.17 -2.64
CA ALA A 139 -13.35 -1.80 -3.88
C ALA A 139 -14.23 -1.93 -5.13
N THR A 140 -15.39 -2.57 -5.03
CA THR A 140 -16.36 -2.71 -6.13
C THR A 140 -17.42 -1.60 -6.14
N GLN A 141 -17.38 -0.69 -5.19
CA GLN A 141 -18.27 0.48 -5.13
C GLN A 141 -17.61 1.68 -5.80
#